data_10ed41908e67dc1fe5f45ae873cd4e0b
#
_entry.id   10ed41908e67dc1fe5f45ae873cd4e0b
#
_cell.length_a   1.000
_cell.length_b   1.000
_cell.length_c   1.000
_cell.angle_alpha   90.00
_cell.angle_beta   90.00
_cell.angle_gamma   90.00
#
_symmetry.space_group_name_H-M   'P 1'
#
loop_
_entity.id
_entity.type
_entity.pdbx_description
1 polymer ?
#
loop_
_entity_poly.entity_id
_entity_poly.type
_entity_poly.pdbx_seq_one_letter_code
_entity_poly.pdbx_strand_id
1 'polypeptide(L)'
;MNKGTLIVGHIMTANFAVFGLWNASANDKKIQRFLMENFTVSYNNVIHNNNYHTLITSALSHKSFSHLCSNMITLYFFGSDIAAVLGPRKFAALYFTACGVSSLAQIYSPYYVPKNWLSPYNPYLEMPRQQSDAISSLGASGALSSVIAYSVLLFPGSKVLVLLFIPMPMALFGVGFIGRDLYGYYQGTGNVGYGAHLGGK
;
A
#
# COMPACT_ATOMS: atom_id res chain seq x y z
N MET A 1 -26.95 -5.87 -3.82
CA MET A 1 -25.48 -5.67 -3.63
C MET A 1 -25.00 -6.74 -2.67
N ASN A 2 -23.98 -7.52 -3.04
CA ASN A 2 -23.43 -8.58 -2.17
C ASN A 2 -22.75 -7.91 -0.95
N LYS A 3 -22.85 -8.53 0.24
CA LYS A 3 -22.23 -8.02 1.48
C LYS A 3 -20.70 -7.83 1.35
N GLY A 4 -20.04 -8.62 0.48
CA GLY A 4 -18.63 -8.45 0.14
C GLY A 4 -18.34 -7.14 -0.62
N THR A 5 -19.18 -6.78 -1.58
CA THR A 5 -19.05 -5.52 -2.33
C THR A 5 -19.30 -4.29 -1.44
N LEU A 6 -20.12 -4.45 -0.39
CA LEU A 6 -20.36 -3.35 0.57
C LEU A 6 -19.10 -2.97 1.36
N ILE A 7 -18.33 -3.94 1.87
CA ILE A 7 -17.11 -3.63 2.63
C ILE A 7 -16.05 -2.94 1.75
N VAL A 8 -15.91 -3.39 0.50
CA VAL A 8 -15.04 -2.74 -0.48
C VAL A 8 -15.47 -1.28 -0.70
N GLY A 9 -16.79 -1.04 -0.89
CA GLY A 9 -17.34 0.29 -1.03
C GLY A 9 -17.06 1.19 0.18
N HIS A 10 -17.18 0.68 1.41
CA HIS A 10 -16.86 1.45 2.62
C HIS A 10 -15.38 1.83 2.69
N ILE A 11 -14.47 0.90 2.36
CA ILE A 11 -13.04 1.20 2.32
C ILE A 11 -12.74 2.26 1.26
N MET A 12 -13.34 2.15 0.06
CA MET A 12 -13.20 3.17 -0.99
C MET A 12 -13.70 4.54 -0.53
N THR A 13 -14.89 4.60 0.07
CA THR A 13 -15.46 5.85 0.59
C THR A 13 -14.53 6.51 1.62
N ALA A 14 -13.96 5.73 2.54
CA ALA A 14 -13.00 6.25 3.51
C ALA A 14 -11.75 6.84 2.83
N ASN A 15 -11.22 6.18 1.80
CA ASN A 15 -10.09 6.68 1.02
C ASN A 15 -10.42 8.00 0.29
N PHE A 16 -11.60 8.11 -0.33
CA PHE A 16 -12.04 9.35 -0.96
C PHE A 16 -12.22 10.48 0.06
N ALA A 17 -12.77 10.18 1.24
CA ALA A 17 -12.94 11.17 2.30
C ALA A 17 -11.58 11.72 2.78
N VAL A 18 -10.60 10.85 3.06
CA VAL A 18 -9.25 11.27 3.47
C VAL A 18 -8.54 12.04 2.36
N PHE A 19 -8.72 11.62 1.09
CA PHE A 19 -8.19 12.37 -0.06
C PHE A 19 -8.80 13.78 -0.14
N GLY A 20 -10.11 13.91 0.11
CA GLY A 20 -10.78 15.21 0.20
C GLY A 20 -10.17 16.10 1.29
N LEU A 21 -9.86 15.53 2.47
CA LEU A 21 -9.18 16.24 3.55
C LEU A 21 -7.76 16.71 3.15
N TRP A 22 -6.98 15.88 2.43
CA TRP A 22 -5.68 16.29 1.91
C TRP A 22 -5.78 17.49 0.96
N ASN A 23 -6.77 17.50 0.07
CA ASN A 23 -6.99 18.63 -0.85
C ASN A 23 -7.46 19.89 -0.10
N ALA A 24 -8.39 19.74 0.84
CA ALA A 24 -8.87 20.86 1.67
C ALA A 24 -7.75 21.45 2.54
N SER A 25 -6.75 20.66 2.91
CA SER A 25 -5.63 21.08 3.73
C SER A 25 -4.56 21.93 3.02
N ALA A 26 -4.66 22.11 1.70
CA ALA A 26 -3.60 22.70 0.87
C ALA A 26 -3.07 24.06 1.44
N ASN A 27 -3.95 24.85 2.04
CA ASN A 27 -3.60 26.15 2.65
C ASN A 27 -3.70 26.16 4.18
N ASP A 28 -3.93 25.02 4.84
CA ASP A 28 -4.06 24.92 6.30
C ASP A 28 -2.98 24.01 6.89
N LYS A 29 -1.95 24.63 7.45
CA LYS A 29 -0.83 23.93 8.08
C LYS A 29 -1.24 23.07 9.28
N LYS A 30 -2.34 23.40 9.98
CA LYS A 30 -2.82 22.61 11.12
C LYS A 30 -3.41 21.29 10.64
N ILE A 31 -4.28 21.36 9.61
CA ILE A 31 -4.86 20.15 8.99
C ILE A 31 -3.76 19.32 8.34
N GLN A 32 -2.79 19.93 7.64
CA GLN A 32 -1.65 19.21 7.07
C GLN A 32 -0.86 18.45 8.14
N ARG A 33 -0.54 19.11 9.25
CA ARG A 33 0.16 18.48 10.39
C ARG A 33 -0.65 17.31 10.94
N PHE A 34 -1.94 17.52 11.20
CA PHE A 34 -2.84 16.46 11.66
C PHE A 34 -2.83 15.24 10.71
N LEU A 35 -2.91 15.47 9.40
CA LEU A 35 -2.87 14.40 8.40
C LEU A 35 -1.50 13.70 8.35
N MET A 36 -0.40 14.45 8.46
CA MET A 36 0.93 13.87 8.53
C MET A 36 1.12 12.99 9.78
N GLU A 37 0.62 13.42 10.93
CA GLU A 37 0.76 12.69 12.20
C GLU A 37 -0.16 11.47 12.29
N ASN A 38 -1.35 11.50 11.67
CA ASN A 38 -2.38 10.48 11.87
C ASN A 38 -2.68 9.62 10.63
N PHE A 39 -2.28 10.06 9.43
CA PHE A 39 -2.59 9.39 8.16
C PHE A 39 -1.35 9.13 7.28
N THR A 40 -0.16 9.19 7.89
CA THR A 40 1.07 8.71 7.26
C THR A 40 1.85 7.84 8.22
N VAL A 41 2.51 6.81 7.71
CA VAL A 41 3.36 5.93 8.51
C VAL A 41 4.83 6.27 8.30
N SER A 42 5.58 6.40 9.40
CA SER A 42 7.03 6.53 9.42
C SER A 42 7.59 5.88 10.69
N TYR A 43 8.88 5.60 10.70
CA TYR A 43 9.54 5.09 11.90
C TYR A 43 9.34 6.06 13.09
N ASN A 44 9.53 7.36 12.85
CA ASN A 44 9.31 8.38 13.87
C ASN A 44 7.88 8.38 14.41
N ASN A 45 6.86 8.31 13.52
CA ASN A 45 5.47 8.29 13.97
C ASN A 45 5.16 7.09 14.85
N VAL A 46 5.59 5.90 14.43
CA VAL A 46 5.24 4.65 15.14
C VAL A 46 6.07 4.45 16.39
N ILE A 47 7.40 4.63 16.31
CA ILE A 47 8.31 4.22 17.39
C ILE A 47 8.58 5.36 18.38
N HIS A 48 8.77 6.59 17.89
CA HIS A 48 9.09 7.71 18.79
C HIS A 48 7.84 8.44 19.30
N ASN A 49 6.81 8.57 18.45
CA ASN A 49 5.57 9.28 18.82
C ASN A 49 4.46 8.35 19.32
N ASN A 50 4.64 7.02 19.28
CA ASN A 50 3.65 5.99 19.66
C ASN A 50 2.33 6.07 18.87
N ASN A 51 2.35 6.61 17.65
CA ASN A 51 1.19 6.71 16.77
C ASN A 51 0.90 5.40 16.04
N TYR A 52 0.68 4.30 16.78
CA TYR A 52 0.48 2.95 16.22
C TYR A 52 -0.71 2.83 15.27
N HIS A 53 -1.74 3.67 15.42
CA HIS A 53 -2.89 3.70 14.53
C HIS A 53 -2.50 4.00 13.08
N THR A 54 -1.36 4.70 12.87
CA THR A 54 -0.86 5.02 11.54
C THR A 54 -0.46 3.79 10.72
N LEU A 55 -0.21 2.65 11.36
CA LEU A 55 -0.02 1.36 10.68
C LEU A 55 -1.25 0.98 9.81
N ILE A 56 -2.43 1.45 10.18
CA ILE A 56 -3.69 1.20 9.47
C ILE A 56 -4.16 2.44 8.71
N THR A 57 -4.19 3.60 9.36
CA THR A 57 -4.78 4.81 8.79
C THR A 57 -4.00 5.36 7.60
N SER A 58 -2.69 5.10 7.53
CA SER A 58 -1.88 5.46 6.36
C SER A 58 -2.36 4.80 5.06
N ALA A 59 -2.98 3.62 5.15
CA ALA A 59 -3.56 2.92 4.00
C ALA A 59 -4.84 3.60 3.46
N LEU A 60 -5.46 4.52 4.20
CA LEU A 60 -6.59 5.32 3.74
C LEU A 60 -6.16 6.62 3.06
N SER A 61 -4.86 6.91 2.99
CA SER A 61 -4.30 8.20 2.65
C SER A 61 -3.69 8.20 1.24
N HIS A 62 -4.01 9.22 0.46
CA HIS A 62 -3.47 9.41 -0.90
C HIS A 62 -3.26 10.91 -1.15
N LYS A 63 -2.07 11.30 -1.66
CA LYS A 63 -1.76 12.71 -1.99
C LYS A 63 -1.98 13.06 -3.44
N SER A 64 -1.99 12.09 -4.36
CA SER A 64 -2.26 12.34 -5.77
C SER A 64 -3.50 11.60 -6.25
N PHE A 65 -4.25 12.23 -7.15
CA PHE A 65 -5.46 11.64 -7.72
C PHE A 65 -5.17 10.36 -8.51
N SER A 66 -4.07 10.33 -9.27
CA SER A 66 -3.66 9.14 -10.01
C SER A 66 -3.36 7.96 -9.10
N HIS A 67 -2.69 8.20 -7.96
CA HIS A 67 -2.40 7.18 -6.95
C HIS A 67 -3.69 6.66 -6.30
N LEU A 68 -4.61 7.56 -5.92
CA LEU A 68 -5.93 7.17 -5.42
C LEU A 68 -6.68 6.31 -6.44
N CYS A 69 -6.82 6.80 -7.69
CA CYS A 69 -7.57 6.09 -8.72
C CYS A 69 -7.02 4.70 -9.00
N SER A 70 -5.70 4.55 -9.15
CA SER A 70 -5.08 3.24 -9.40
C SER A 70 -5.36 2.25 -8.26
N ASN A 71 -5.26 2.70 -7.00
CA ASN A 71 -5.57 1.87 -5.84
C ASN A 71 -7.07 1.54 -5.75
N MET A 72 -7.96 2.49 -6.02
CA MET A 72 -9.40 2.25 -5.94
C MET A 72 -9.89 1.33 -7.08
N ILE A 73 -9.33 1.44 -8.28
CA ILE A 73 -9.60 0.51 -9.39
C ILE A 73 -9.15 -0.91 -8.99
N THR A 74 -7.95 -1.03 -8.47
CA THR A 74 -7.41 -2.33 -8.00
C THR A 74 -8.28 -2.91 -6.88
N LEU A 75 -8.65 -2.10 -5.89
CA LEU A 75 -9.52 -2.52 -4.78
C LEU A 75 -10.91 -2.95 -5.28
N TYR A 76 -11.47 -2.21 -6.23
CA TYR A 76 -12.79 -2.54 -6.78
C TYR A 76 -12.79 -3.90 -7.48
N PHE A 77 -11.86 -4.14 -8.40
CA PHE A 77 -11.82 -5.39 -9.15
C PHE A 77 -11.33 -6.57 -8.29
N PHE A 78 -10.11 -6.53 -7.80
CA PHE A 78 -9.55 -7.65 -7.04
C PHE A 78 -10.19 -7.79 -5.65
N GLY A 79 -10.43 -6.67 -4.97
CA GLY A 79 -11.05 -6.68 -3.65
C GLY A 79 -12.47 -7.22 -3.66
N SER A 80 -13.27 -6.89 -4.68
CA SER A 80 -14.64 -7.39 -4.79
C SER A 80 -14.69 -8.89 -5.02
N ASP A 81 -13.80 -9.44 -5.86
CA ASP A 81 -13.72 -10.86 -6.12
C ASP A 81 -13.30 -11.64 -4.85
N ILE A 82 -12.26 -11.18 -4.17
CA ILE A 82 -11.79 -11.82 -2.94
C ILE A 82 -12.82 -11.66 -1.81
N ALA A 83 -13.49 -10.52 -1.70
CA ALA A 83 -14.54 -10.31 -0.72
C ALA A 83 -15.78 -11.19 -1.00
N ALA A 84 -16.07 -11.50 -2.25
CA ALA A 84 -17.13 -12.44 -2.62
C ALA A 84 -16.80 -13.87 -2.18
N VAL A 85 -15.55 -14.29 -2.28
CA VAL A 85 -15.09 -15.63 -1.87
C VAL A 85 -14.97 -15.76 -0.36
N LEU A 86 -14.31 -14.80 0.31
CA LEU A 86 -14.04 -14.88 1.75
C LEU A 86 -15.21 -14.45 2.62
N GLY A 87 -16.12 -13.65 2.07
CA GLY A 87 -17.12 -12.90 2.83
C GLY A 87 -16.52 -11.65 3.50
N PRO A 88 -17.40 -10.70 3.92
CA PRO A 88 -16.98 -9.37 4.34
C PRO A 88 -16.06 -9.35 5.57
N ARG A 89 -16.30 -10.20 6.55
CA ARG A 89 -15.50 -10.25 7.80
C ARG A 89 -14.07 -10.72 7.55
N LYS A 90 -13.91 -11.82 6.80
CA LYS A 90 -12.58 -12.38 6.50
C LYS A 90 -11.81 -11.48 5.54
N PHE A 91 -12.49 -10.86 4.56
CA PHE A 91 -11.88 -9.87 3.70
C PHE A 91 -11.38 -8.65 4.49
N ALA A 92 -12.19 -8.10 5.40
CA ALA A 92 -11.78 -7.00 6.27
C ALA A 92 -10.55 -7.39 7.12
N ALA A 93 -10.56 -8.58 7.72
CA ALA A 93 -9.43 -9.09 8.48
C ALA A 93 -8.16 -9.18 7.61
N LEU A 94 -8.24 -9.77 6.42
CA LEU A 94 -7.13 -9.84 5.46
C LEU A 94 -6.60 -8.43 5.14
N TYR A 95 -7.49 -7.52 4.74
CA TYR A 95 -7.12 -6.18 4.32
C TYR A 95 -6.43 -5.38 5.43
N PHE A 96 -7.01 -5.32 6.63
CA PHE A 96 -6.46 -4.53 7.73
C PHE A 96 -5.21 -5.17 8.36
N THR A 97 -5.12 -6.50 8.40
CA THR A 97 -3.87 -7.18 8.78
C THR A 97 -2.76 -6.85 7.77
N ALA A 98 -3.07 -6.89 6.48
CA ALA A 98 -2.14 -6.52 5.44
C ALA A 98 -1.70 -5.04 5.52
N CYS A 99 -2.60 -4.11 5.89
CA CYS A 99 -2.21 -2.72 6.19
C CYS A 99 -1.11 -2.67 7.26
N GLY A 100 -1.32 -3.35 8.40
CA GLY A 100 -0.36 -3.36 9.49
C GLY A 100 0.98 -3.98 9.10
N VAL A 101 0.96 -5.18 8.50
CA VAL A 101 2.17 -5.90 8.09
C VAL A 101 2.97 -5.12 7.05
N SER A 102 2.30 -4.61 6.02
CA SER A 102 2.95 -3.82 4.97
C SER A 102 3.55 -2.51 5.51
N SER A 103 2.86 -1.84 6.44
CA SER A 103 3.37 -0.64 7.11
C SER A 103 4.59 -0.94 7.95
N LEU A 104 4.59 -2.04 8.73
CA LEU A 104 5.76 -2.49 9.49
C LEU A 104 6.92 -2.83 8.55
N ALA A 105 6.69 -3.58 7.49
CA ALA A 105 7.71 -3.89 6.50
C ALA A 105 8.31 -2.62 5.89
N GLN A 106 7.50 -1.61 5.59
CA GLN A 106 7.96 -0.33 5.04
C GLN A 106 8.90 0.41 6.01
N ILE A 107 8.51 0.55 7.29
CA ILE A 107 9.31 1.33 8.25
C ILE A 107 10.57 0.59 8.71
N TYR A 108 10.57 -0.75 8.66
CA TYR A 108 11.73 -1.54 9.07
C TYR A 108 12.66 -1.93 7.91
N SER A 109 12.19 -1.91 6.67
CA SER A 109 12.98 -2.32 5.52
C SER A 109 14.34 -1.61 5.39
N PRO A 110 14.49 -0.30 5.69
CA PRO A 110 15.79 0.36 5.64
C PRO A 110 16.83 -0.16 6.63
N TYR A 111 16.39 -0.86 7.69
CA TYR A 111 17.28 -1.35 8.77
C TYR A 111 17.72 -2.80 8.59
N TYR A 112 16.83 -3.63 8.02
CA TYR A 112 17.04 -5.09 8.02
C TYR A 112 17.49 -5.65 6.68
N VAL A 113 17.39 -4.87 5.61
CA VAL A 113 17.89 -5.33 4.30
C VAL A 113 19.39 -5.08 4.23
N PRO A 114 20.20 -6.12 3.98
CA PRO A 114 21.63 -5.97 3.82
C PRO A 114 21.97 -5.00 2.69
N LYS A 115 22.85 -4.04 2.97
CA LYS A 115 23.22 -3.01 1.99
C LYS A 115 23.81 -3.59 0.70
N ASN A 116 24.50 -4.73 0.77
CA ASN A 116 25.04 -5.44 -0.39
C ASN A 116 23.97 -6.10 -1.29
N TRP A 117 22.71 -6.14 -0.84
CA TRP A 117 21.57 -6.57 -1.66
C TRP A 117 20.93 -5.42 -2.42
N LEU A 118 21.37 -4.19 -2.19
CA LEU A 118 20.86 -3.01 -2.84
C LEU A 118 21.78 -2.56 -3.96
N SER A 119 21.21 -1.93 -4.99
CA SER A 119 22.00 -1.29 -6.04
C SER A 119 22.96 -0.27 -5.46
N PRO A 120 24.21 -0.14 -5.99
CA PRO A 120 25.13 0.92 -5.58
C PRO A 120 24.55 2.33 -5.72
N TYR A 121 23.53 2.48 -6.56
CA TYR A 121 22.81 3.76 -6.79
C TYR A 121 21.56 3.92 -5.91
N ASN A 122 21.29 2.96 -4.99
CA ASN A 122 20.13 3.05 -4.13
C ASN A 122 20.31 4.18 -3.10
N PRO A 123 19.45 5.21 -3.09
CA PRO A 123 19.61 6.40 -2.23
C PRO A 123 19.58 6.10 -0.73
N TYR A 124 19.02 4.97 -0.31
CA TYR A 124 18.99 4.57 1.11
C TYR A 124 20.34 4.10 1.65
N LEU A 125 21.34 3.82 0.77
CA LEU A 125 22.65 3.35 1.21
C LEU A 125 23.41 4.38 2.05
N GLU A 126 23.31 5.66 1.67
CA GLU A 126 24.05 6.75 2.27
C GLU A 126 23.18 7.70 3.08
N MET A 127 21.87 7.44 3.13
CA MET A 127 20.93 8.31 3.83
C MET A 127 21.18 8.30 5.34
N PRO A 128 21.33 9.47 5.99
CA PRO A 128 21.42 9.55 7.45
C PRO A 128 20.18 8.93 8.12
N ARG A 129 20.39 8.24 9.23
CA ARG A 129 19.31 7.52 9.95
C ARG A 129 18.14 8.44 10.30
N GLN A 130 18.40 9.62 10.83
CA GLN A 130 17.35 10.60 11.15
C GLN A 130 16.49 10.98 9.95
N GLN A 131 17.09 11.07 8.76
CA GLN A 131 16.35 11.37 7.53
C GLN A 131 15.54 10.16 7.08
N SER A 132 16.09 8.95 7.19
CA SER A 132 15.38 7.69 6.92
C SER A 132 14.18 7.51 7.85
N ASP A 133 14.34 7.78 9.15
CA ASP A 133 13.29 7.67 10.17
C ASP A 133 12.11 8.63 9.91
N ALA A 134 12.37 9.78 9.29
CA ALA A 134 11.36 10.80 8.97
C ALA A 134 10.61 10.53 7.66
N ILE A 135 11.06 9.57 6.82
CA ILE A 135 10.37 9.26 5.56
C ILE A 135 8.98 8.73 5.86
N SER A 136 7.99 9.48 5.41
CA SER A 136 6.59 9.14 5.59
C SER A 136 6.02 8.46 4.35
N SER A 137 5.37 7.32 4.55
CA SER A 137 4.67 6.55 3.52
C SER A 137 3.16 6.60 3.73
N LEU A 138 2.42 6.46 2.64
CA LEU A 138 0.96 6.43 2.64
C LEU A 138 0.43 5.70 1.41
N GLY A 139 -0.81 5.21 1.48
CA GLY A 139 -1.49 4.57 0.36
C GLY A 139 -1.92 3.13 0.66
N ALA A 140 -3.00 2.71 0.01
CA ALA A 140 -3.58 1.38 0.16
C ALA A 140 -2.74 0.27 -0.51
N SER A 141 -1.73 0.61 -1.30
CA SER A 141 -1.03 -0.32 -2.20
C SER A 141 -0.36 -1.50 -1.51
N GLY A 142 0.14 -1.33 -0.27
CA GLY A 142 0.67 -2.44 0.52
C GLY A 142 -0.39 -3.51 0.84
N ALA A 143 -1.56 -3.09 1.31
CA ALA A 143 -2.68 -4.00 1.55
C ALA A 143 -3.23 -4.61 0.23
N LEU A 144 -3.27 -3.83 -0.84
CA LEU A 144 -3.69 -4.32 -2.16
C LEU A 144 -2.71 -5.35 -2.73
N SER A 145 -1.43 -5.28 -2.38
CA SER A 145 -0.46 -6.33 -2.74
C SER A 145 -0.85 -7.69 -2.17
N SER A 146 -1.37 -7.74 -0.92
CA SER A 146 -1.94 -8.98 -0.34
C SER A 146 -3.18 -9.46 -1.09
N VAL A 147 -4.09 -8.54 -1.45
CA VAL A 147 -5.31 -8.89 -2.19
C VAL A 147 -4.96 -9.47 -3.57
N ILE A 148 -3.99 -8.87 -4.27
CA ILE A 148 -3.48 -9.37 -5.56
C ILE A 148 -2.80 -10.74 -5.36
N ALA A 149 -1.91 -10.88 -4.38
CA ALA A 149 -1.23 -12.15 -4.11
C ALA A 149 -2.23 -13.26 -3.81
N TYR A 150 -3.25 -12.97 -3.01
CA TYR A 150 -4.33 -13.91 -2.71
C TYR A 150 -5.14 -14.28 -3.96
N SER A 151 -5.39 -13.31 -4.86
CA SER A 151 -6.05 -13.57 -6.15
C SER A 151 -5.21 -14.48 -7.06
N VAL A 152 -3.89 -14.28 -7.09
CA VAL A 152 -2.95 -15.14 -7.85
C VAL A 152 -2.99 -16.58 -7.33
N LEU A 153 -3.04 -16.76 -6.00
CA LEU A 153 -3.09 -18.10 -5.39
C LEU A 153 -4.43 -18.80 -5.63
N LEU A 154 -5.55 -18.09 -5.58
CA LEU A 154 -6.87 -18.69 -5.76
C LEU A 154 -7.23 -18.92 -7.23
N PHE A 155 -6.81 -18.02 -8.11
CA PHE A 155 -7.26 -17.99 -9.50
C PHE A 155 -6.09 -17.88 -10.50
N PRO A 156 -5.05 -18.75 -10.43
CA PRO A 156 -3.83 -18.59 -11.23
C PRO A 156 -4.07 -18.62 -12.74
N GLY A 157 -5.08 -19.37 -13.19
CA GLY A 157 -5.45 -19.50 -14.61
C GLY A 157 -6.42 -18.44 -15.12
N SER A 158 -7.00 -17.60 -14.23
CA SER A 158 -7.89 -16.52 -14.63
C SER A 158 -7.15 -15.47 -15.42
N LYS A 159 -7.85 -14.76 -16.30
CA LYS A 159 -7.28 -13.63 -17.07
C LYS A 159 -7.53 -12.33 -16.34
N VAL A 160 -6.49 -11.53 -16.19
CA VAL A 160 -6.55 -10.12 -15.74
C VAL A 160 -6.26 -9.22 -16.94
N LEU A 161 -6.98 -8.11 -17.04
CA LEU A 161 -6.74 -7.10 -18.07
C LEU A 161 -5.71 -6.08 -17.55
N VAL A 162 -4.46 -6.25 -17.96
CA VAL A 162 -3.40 -5.28 -17.65
C VAL A 162 -3.63 -4.02 -18.48
N LEU A 163 -3.54 -2.85 -17.86
CA LEU A 163 -3.85 -1.56 -18.47
C LEU A 163 -5.26 -1.51 -19.11
N LEU A 164 -6.20 -2.36 -18.65
CA LEU A 164 -7.57 -2.51 -19.15
C LEU A 164 -7.70 -3.13 -20.55
N PHE A 165 -6.60 -3.47 -21.23
CA PHE A 165 -6.62 -3.90 -22.63
C PHE A 165 -5.89 -5.21 -22.89
N ILE A 166 -4.86 -5.54 -22.12
CA ILE A 166 -3.99 -6.69 -22.38
C ILE A 166 -4.42 -7.86 -21.51
N PRO A 167 -5.06 -8.91 -22.06
CA PRO A 167 -5.41 -10.10 -21.28
C PRO A 167 -4.14 -10.88 -20.94
N MET A 168 -3.90 -11.13 -19.66
CA MET A 168 -2.76 -11.85 -19.14
C MET A 168 -3.23 -12.89 -18.11
N PRO A 169 -2.66 -14.12 -18.08
CA PRO A 169 -2.92 -15.07 -16.99
C PRO A 169 -2.52 -14.45 -15.64
N MET A 170 -3.36 -14.66 -14.62
CA MET A 170 -3.14 -14.12 -13.28
C MET A 170 -1.79 -14.53 -12.67
N ALA A 171 -1.37 -15.78 -12.90
CA ALA A 171 -0.05 -16.25 -12.46
C ALA A 171 1.11 -15.43 -13.07
N LEU A 172 1.05 -15.16 -14.39
CA LEU A 172 2.08 -14.35 -15.06
C LEU A 172 2.07 -12.89 -14.59
N PHE A 173 0.87 -12.33 -14.41
CA PHE A 173 0.71 -11.01 -13.81
C PHE A 173 1.35 -10.94 -12.41
N GLY A 174 1.12 -11.95 -11.56
CA GLY A 174 1.69 -12.04 -10.22
C GLY A 174 3.23 -12.08 -10.24
N VAL A 175 3.82 -12.89 -11.12
CA VAL A 175 5.29 -12.95 -11.27
C VAL A 175 5.85 -11.58 -11.67
N GLY A 176 5.24 -10.93 -12.67
CA GLY A 176 5.65 -9.58 -13.10
C GLY A 176 5.49 -8.53 -12.01
N PHE A 177 4.40 -8.62 -11.23
CA PHE A 177 4.12 -7.70 -10.14
C PHE A 177 5.13 -7.83 -8.98
N ILE A 178 5.49 -9.08 -8.60
CA ILE A 178 6.52 -9.34 -7.59
C ILE A 178 7.90 -8.91 -8.11
N GLY A 179 8.23 -9.29 -9.35
CA GLY A 179 9.52 -8.96 -9.96
C GLY A 179 9.75 -7.46 -10.09
N ARG A 180 8.71 -6.70 -10.46
CA ARG A 180 8.75 -5.23 -10.49
C ARG A 180 9.08 -4.65 -9.11
N ASP A 181 8.42 -5.15 -8.07
CA ASP A 181 8.62 -4.60 -6.72
C ASP A 181 9.97 -4.99 -6.13
N LEU A 182 10.47 -6.20 -6.39
CA LEU A 182 11.84 -6.61 -6.04
C LEU A 182 12.88 -5.74 -6.74
N TYR A 183 12.73 -5.52 -8.05
CA TYR A 183 13.63 -4.68 -8.82
C TYR A 183 13.60 -3.22 -8.35
N GLY A 184 12.41 -2.67 -8.12
CA GLY A 184 12.23 -1.31 -7.61
C GLY A 184 12.84 -1.13 -6.22
N TYR A 185 12.70 -2.13 -5.35
CA TYR A 185 13.34 -2.14 -4.04
C TYR A 185 14.87 -2.18 -4.15
N TYR A 186 15.41 -3.05 -5.00
CA TYR A 186 16.84 -3.14 -5.29
C TYR A 186 17.41 -1.80 -5.76
N GLN A 187 16.74 -1.13 -6.69
CA GLN A 187 17.18 0.14 -7.25
C GLN A 187 16.92 1.35 -6.34
N GLY A 188 15.93 1.28 -5.45
CA GLY A 188 15.49 2.41 -4.66
C GLY A 188 14.89 3.55 -5.50
N THR A 189 14.31 3.21 -6.66
CA THR A 189 13.80 4.20 -7.62
C THR A 189 12.37 4.63 -7.32
N GLY A 190 12.11 5.93 -7.44
CA GLY A 190 10.75 6.50 -7.38
C GLY A 190 10.19 6.65 -5.96
N ASN A 191 8.98 7.22 -5.91
CA ASN A 191 8.22 7.45 -4.67
C ASN A 191 7.30 6.27 -4.32
N VAL A 192 7.69 5.04 -4.67
CA VAL A 192 6.91 3.83 -4.41
C VAL A 192 7.39 3.15 -3.14
N GLY A 193 6.48 2.84 -2.25
CA GLY A 193 6.76 2.08 -1.02
C GLY A 193 6.98 0.59 -1.31
N TYR A 194 8.06 0.23 -1.99
CA TYR A 194 8.34 -1.17 -2.34
C TYR A 194 8.46 -2.08 -1.12
N GLY A 195 8.97 -1.57 0.01
CA GLY A 195 8.98 -2.30 1.28
C GLY A 195 7.58 -2.67 1.75
N ALA A 196 6.61 -1.75 1.63
CA ALA A 196 5.21 -2.02 1.94
C ALA A 196 4.60 -3.04 0.96
N HIS A 197 4.89 -2.92 -0.33
CA HIS A 197 4.38 -3.86 -1.34
C HIS A 197 4.88 -5.29 -1.11
N LEU A 198 6.17 -5.46 -0.82
CA LEU A 198 6.76 -6.77 -0.55
C LEU A 198 6.28 -7.36 0.78
N GLY A 199 6.14 -6.53 1.81
CA GLY A 199 5.60 -6.95 3.11
C GLY A 199 4.12 -7.31 3.07
N GLY A 200 3.36 -6.80 2.09
CA GLY A 200 1.95 -7.12 1.88
C GLY A 200 1.71 -8.42 1.11
N LYS A 201 2.72 -9.06 0.54
CA LYS A 201 2.59 -10.30 -0.25
C LYS A 201 2.80 -11.54 0.61
#